data_f58f3a70f2ff87407e2026b4dd6a7379
#
_entry.id   f58f3a70f2ff87407e2026b4dd6a7379
#
_cell.length_a   1.000
_cell.length_b   1.000
_cell.length_c   1.000
_cell.angle_alpha   90.00
_cell.angle_beta   90.00
_cell.angle_gamma   90.00
#
_symmetry.space_group_name_H-M   'P 1'
#
loop_
_entity.id
_entity.type
_entity.pdbx_description
1 polymer ?
#
loop_
_entity_poly.entity_id
_entity_poly.type
_entity_poly.pdbx_seq_one_letter_code
_entity_poly.pdbx_strand_id
1 'polypeptide(L)'
;ATGLAAGEYILPLTVAEKDSPDDSKTLYYNVTVRQPYTDEYALHDGHDLFFVFYINTNDYQPLLAQDYIMRKKLARGTTVAWYDAVGNIINLRTVVLDYDAATGRALLNLGNDMRYVLDHTVKYIRPLQEHGSKVCISLEGGGSGLGFCNLTDEQIADFVAQVKAVIENYELDGINLW
;
A
#
# COMPACT_ATOMS: atom_id res chain seq x y z
N ALA A 1 1.12 -13.68 -14.18
CA ALA A 1 0.63 -15.04 -14.42
C ALA A 1 -0.87 -15.06 -14.14
N THR A 2 -1.68 -15.02 -15.18
CA THR A 2 -3.13 -15.13 -15.08
C THR A 2 -3.49 -16.62 -14.97
N GLY A 3 -4.16 -17.02 -13.88
CA GLY A 3 -4.78 -18.34 -13.75
C GLY A 3 -4.19 -19.29 -12.71
N LEU A 4 -3.24 -18.87 -11.89
CA LEU A 4 -2.83 -19.67 -10.73
C LEU A 4 -3.79 -19.43 -9.56
N ALA A 5 -4.23 -20.51 -8.93
CA ALA A 5 -4.97 -20.41 -7.68
C ALA A 5 -4.09 -19.84 -6.55
N ALA A 6 -4.68 -19.33 -5.49
CA ALA A 6 -3.92 -18.96 -4.30
C ALA A 6 -3.22 -20.21 -3.71
N GLY A 7 -1.98 -20.03 -3.31
CA GLY A 7 -1.17 -21.11 -2.76
C GLY A 7 0.32 -20.83 -2.85
N GLU A 8 1.10 -21.77 -2.35
CA GLU A 8 2.55 -21.72 -2.45
C GLU A 8 3.03 -22.61 -3.59
N TYR A 9 3.92 -22.06 -4.39
CA TYR A 9 4.46 -22.72 -5.59
C TYR A 9 5.98 -22.67 -5.56
N ILE A 10 6.59 -23.72 -6.09
CA ILE A 10 8.02 -23.73 -6.34
C ILE A 10 8.22 -23.53 -7.85
N LEU A 11 8.83 -22.42 -8.21
CA LEU A 11 9.12 -22.07 -9.60
C LEU A 11 10.57 -22.48 -9.94
N PRO A 12 10.80 -23.51 -10.76
CA PRO A 12 12.13 -23.83 -11.24
C PRO A 12 12.53 -22.83 -12.34
N LEU A 13 13.70 -22.26 -12.21
CA LEU A 13 14.34 -21.44 -13.24
C LEU A 13 15.66 -22.09 -13.63
N THR A 14 15.74 -22.62 -14.84
CA THR A 14 16.97 -23.20 -15.36
C THR A 14 17.71 -22.15 -16.20
N VAL A 15 18.92 -21.88 -15.82
CA VAL A 15 19.86 -21.04 -16.57
C VAL A 15 20.90 -21.95 -17.19
N ALA A 16 21.04 -21.88 -18.50
CA ALA A 16 22.04 -22.61 -19.26
C ALA A 16 22.98 -21.62 -19.98
N GLU A 17 24.22 -22.00 -20.15
CA GLU A 17 25.13 -21.23 -20.97
C GLU A 17 24.70 -21.33 -22.45
N LYS A 18 24.75 -20.21 -23.17
CA LYS A 18 24.24 -20.12 -24.55
C LYS A 18 24.94 -21.10 -25.50
N ASP A 19 26.24 -21.27 -25.32
CA ASP A 19 27.09 -22.09 -26.19
C ASP A 19 27.36 -23.49 -25.61
N SER A 20 26.86 -23.77 -24.40
CA SER A 20 26.99 -25.07 -23.70
C SER A 20 25.68 -25.37 -22.97
N PRO A 21 24.61 -25.76 -23.69
CA PRO A 21 23.29 -25.99 -23.07
C PRO A 21 23.26 -27.09 -22.01
N ASP A 22 24.20 -28.01 -22.06
CA ASP A 22 24.34 -29.08 -21.07
C ASP A 22 24.92 -28.60 -19.73
N ASP A 23 25.60 -27.43 -19.74
CA ASP A 23 26.04 -26.75 -18.52
C ASP A 23 24.91 -25.83 -18.02
N SER A 24 24.00 -26.40 -17.27
CA SER A 24 22.84 -25.70 -16.78
C SER A 24 22.70 -25.85 -15.27
N LYS A 25 22.17 -24.78 -14.64
CA LYS A 25 21.84 -24.76 -13.21
C LYS A 25 20.38 -24.41 -13.01
N THR A 26 19.68 -25.23 -12.26
CA THR A 26 18.29 -24.93 -11.87
C THR A 26 18.27 -24.33 -10.48
N LEU A 27 17.66 -23.15 -10.39
CA LEU A 27 17.34 -22.46 -9.16
C LEU A 27 15.84 -22.62 -8.88
N TYR A 28 15.49 -22.74 -7.61
CA TYR A 28 14.10 -22.90 -7.19
C TYR A 28 13.68 -21.67 -6.40
N TYR A 29 12.61 -21.03 -6.86
CA TYR A 29 12.02 -19.88 -6.20
C TYR A 29 10.70 -20.26 -5.55
N ASN A 30 10.54 -19.93 -4.29
CA ASN A 30 9.26 -20.03 -3.62
C ASN A 30 8.41 -18.81 -4.00
N VAL A 31 7.26 -19.08 -4.61
CA VAL A 31 6.31 -18.06 -5.05
C VAL A 31 4.99 -18.28 -4.32
N THR A 32 4.56 -17.29 -3.56
CA THR A 32 3.24 -17.30 -2.93
C THR A 32 2.27 -16.54 -3.83
N VAL A 33 1.27 -17.25 -4.36
CA VAL A 33 0.13 -16.64 -5.06
C VAL A 33 -0.96 -16.40 -4.02
N ARG A 34 -1.32 -15.15 -3.82
CA ARG A 34 -2.40 -14.77 -2.91
C ARG A 34 -3.69 -14.55 -3.65
N GLN A 35 -4.81 -14.69 -2.95
CA GLN A 35 -6.10 -14.20 -3.46
C GLN A 35 -5.98 -12.69 -3.67
N PRO A 36 -6.63 -12.12 -4.71
CA PRO A 36 -6.81 -10.69 -4.79
C PRO A 36 -7.42 -10.19 -3.48
N TYR A 37 -6.91 -9.06 -2.99
CA TYR A 37 -7.53 -8.42 -1.84
C TYR A 37 -8.95 -8.03 -2.23
N THR A 38 -9.92 -8.60 -1.54
CA THR A 38 -11.33 -8.21 -1.67
C THR A 38 -11.66 -7.37 -0.44
N ASP A 39 -12.30 -6.23 -0.63
CA ASP A 39 -12.73 -5.34 0.44
C ASP A 39 -13.92 -5.97 1.21
N GLU A 40 -13.71 -7.17 1.75
CA GLU A 40 -14.68 -7.83 2.60
C GLU A 40 -14.69 -7.27 4.03
N TYR A 41 -13.64 -6.52 4.38
CA TYR A 41 -13.51 -5.86 5.67
C TYR A 41 -14.09 -4.43 5.57
N ALA A 42 -15.40 -4.31 5.54
CA ALA A 42 -16.03 -3.05 5.87
C ALA A 42 -15.49 -2.60 7.24
N LEU A 43 -15.23 -1.30 7.41
CA LEU A 43 -14.95 -0.73 8.73
C LEU A 43 -16.01 -1.30 9.68
N HIS A 44 -15.58 -2.08 10.68
CA HIS A 44 -16.49 -2.89 11.48
C HIS A 44 -17.63 -2.06 12.04
N ASP A 45 -18.86 -2.48 11.75
CA ASP A 45 -20.05 -1.97 12.40
C ASP A 45 -19.89 -2.11 13.92
N GLY A 46 -19.80 -1.00 14.62
CA GLY A 46 -19.73 -0.98 16.08
C GLY A 46 -18.54 -0.25 16.69
N HIS A 47 -17.65 0.31 15.91
CA HIS A 47 -16.67 1.26 16.42
C HIS A 47 -17.24 2.68 16.35
N ASP A 48 -17.63 3.21 17.49
CA ASP A 48 -18.04 4.62 17.64
C ASP A 48 -16.89 5.61 17.42
N LEU A 49 -15.66 5.10 17.25
CA LEU A 49 -14.44 5.89 17.13
C LEU A 49 -13.59 5.40 15.94
N PHE A 50 -13.17 6.35 15.12
CA PHE A 50 -12.19 6.14 14.06
C PHE A 50 -10.83 6.65 14.51
N PHE A 51 -9.82 5.79 14.40
CA PHE A 51 -8.43 6.17 14.60
C PHE A 51 -7.75 6.27 13.26
N VAL A 52 -7.22 7.46 12.96
CA VAL A 52 -6.50 7.74 11.73
C VAL A 52 -5.03 7.90 12.07
N PHE A 53 -4.19 7.04 11.52
CA PHE A 53 -2.74 7.14 11.64
C PHE A 53 -2.14 7.73 10.38
N TYR A 54 -1.18 8.62 10.56
CA TYR A 54 -0.32 9.13 9.50
C TYR A 54 1.07 8.55 9.72
N ILE A 55 1.53 7.73 8.79
CA ILE A 55 2.82 7.07 8.87
C ILE A 55 3.72 7.63 7.77
N ASN A 56 4.75 8.36 8.18
CA ASN A 56 5.79 8.80 7.28
C ASN A 56 6.72 7.62 6.95
N THR A 57 6.64 7.13 5.73
CA THR A 57 7.42 5.96 5.28
C THR A 57 8.92 6.20 5.23
N ASN A 58 9.38 7.47 5.29
CA ASN A 58 10.80 7.80 5.38
C ASN A 58 11.37 7.49 6.77
N ASP A 59 10.51 7.48 7.81
CA ASP A 59 10.93 7.34 9.19
C ASP A 59 10.45 6.03 9.82
N TYR A 60 9.29 5.54 9.40
CA TYR A 60 8.60 4.42 10.05
C TYR A 60 8.03 3.42 9.05
N GLN A 61 8.07 2.14 9.42
CA GLN A 61 7.39 1.11 8.66
C GLN A 61 5.89 1.03 9.03
N PRO A 62 5.01 0.75 8.07
CA PRO A 62 3.57 0.72 8.30
C PRO A 62 3.10 -0.29 9.34
N LEU A 63 3.80 -1.42 9.50
CA LEU A 63 3.44 -2.47 10.46
C LEU A 63 3.47 -2.02 11.92
N LEU A 64 4.12 -0.91 12.25
CA LEU A 64 4.07 -0.33 13.60
C LEU A 64 2.63 -0.01 14.03
N ALA A 65 1.72 0.22 13.10
CA ALA A 65 0.31 0.42 13.41
C ALA A 65 -0.39 -0.84 13.97
N GLN A 66 0.17 -2.03 13.76
CA GLN A 66 -0.36 -3.28 14.32
C GLN A 66 -0.13 -3.43 15.83
N ASP A 67 0.87 -2.73 16.36
CA ASP A 67 1.25 -2.86 17.77
C ASP A 67 0.21 -2.23 18.72
N TYR A 68 -0.72 -1.47 18.18
CA TYR A 68 -1.79 -0.81 18.93
C TYR A 68 -3.06 -1.63 18.85
N ILE A 69 -3.42 -2.26 19.95
CA ILE A 69 -4.67 -3.01 20.12
C ILE A 69 -5.63 -2.27 21.04
N MET A 70 -6.91 -2.23 20.69
CA MET A 70 -7.93 -1.67 21.56
C MET A 70 -8.32 -2.67 22.67
N ARG A 71 -8.37 -2.18 23.91
CA ARG A 71 -8.90 -2.94 25.04
C ARG A 71 -10.23 -2.33 25.45
N LYS A 72 -11.30 -3.09 25.36
CA LYS A 72 -12.61 -2.68 25.86
C LYS A 72 -12.80 -3.20 27.27
N LYS A 73 -13.13 -2.30 28.22
CA LYS A 73 -13.54 -2.67 29.56
C LYS A 73 -15.06 -2.97 29.53
N LEU A 74 -15.43 -4.19 29.78
CA LEU A 74 -16.83 -4.56 29.90
C LEU A 74 -17.42 -4.06 31.22
N ALA A 75 -18.75 -3.88 31.26
CA ALA A 75 -19.50 -3.32 32.41
C ALA A 75 -19.28 -4.05 33.76
N ARG A 76 -18.74 -5.26 33.77
CA ARG A 76 -18.40 -6.05 34.96
C ARG A 76 -16.91 -6.06 35.32
N GLY A 77 -16.12 -5.12 34.82
CA GLY A 77 -14.70 -5.03 35.13
C GLY A 77 -13.79 -5.99 34.33
N THR A 78 -14.37 -6.88 33.52
CA THR A 78 -13.59 -7.74 32.63
C THR A 78 -13.04 -6.93 31.45
N THR A 79 -11.76 -7.00 31.22
CA THR A 79 -11.12 -6.38 30.06
C THR A 79 -11.02 -7.43 28.96
N VAL A 80 -11.61 -7.15 27.80
CA VAL A 80 -11.45 -7.96 26.60
C VAL A 80 -10.47 -7.22 25.69
N ALA A 81 -9.41 -7.89 25.30
CA ALA A 81 -8.55 -7.39 24.23
C ALA A 81 -9.30 -7.60 22.91
N TRP A 82 -9.49 -6.53 22.18
CA TRP A 82 -9.92 -6.61 20.78
C TRP A 82 -8.64 -6.76 19.96
N TYR A 83 -8.58 -7.80 19.16
CA TYR A 83 -7.43 -8.08 18.31
C TYR A 83 -7.43 -7.25 17.04
N ASP A 84 -8.38 -6.36 16.86
CA ASP A 84 -8.42 -5.44 15.74
C ASP A 84 -7.41 -4.32 15.95
N ALA A 85 -6.62 -4.03 14.92
CA ALA A 85 -5.71 -2.92 14.96
C ALA A 85 -6.47 -1.62 15.29
N VAL A 86 -5.89 -0.81 16.17
CA VAL A 86 -6.52 0.46 16.59
C VAL A 86 -6.60 1.45 15.42
N GLY A 87 -5.69 1.37 14.45
CA GLY A 87 -5.71 2.18 13.25
C GLY A 87 -6.73 1.67 12.25
N ASN A 88 -7.93 2.27 12.25
CA ASN A 88 -8.94 1.96 11.24
C ASN A 88 -8.54 2.48 9.85
N ILE A 89 -7.88 3.64 9.81
CA ILE A 89 -7.39 4.27 8.59
C ILE A 89 -5.91 4.60 8.77
N ILE A 90 -5.10 4.11 7.87
CA ILE A 90 -3.65 4.31 7.85
C ILE A 90 -3.29 5.08 6.58
N ASN A 91 -2.89 6.33 6.74
CA ASN A 91 -2.44 7.18 5.66
C ASN A 91 -0.92 7.12 5.55
N LEU A 92 -0.43 6.52 4.49
CA LEU A 92 1.01 6.47 4.19
C LEU A 92 1.47 7.81 3.62
N ARG A 93 2.44 8.44 4.26
CA ARG A 93 3.10 9.68 3.84
C ARG A 93 4.52 9.34 3.37
N THR A 94 5.17 10.02 2.45
CA THR A 94 4.72 11.22 1.73
C THR A 94 4.57 10.88 0.25
N VAL A 95 3.47 11.29 -0.36
CA VAL A 95 3.28 11.22 -1.81
C VAL A 95 3.02 12.65 -2.28
N VAL A 96 3.89 13.17 -3.13
CA VAL A 96 3.92 14.59 -3.44
C VAL A 96 3.46 14.84 -4.88
N LEU A 97 2.57 15.83 -5.04
CA LEU A 97 2.31 16.43 -6.32
C LEU A 97 3.54 17.25 -6.76
N ASP A 98 4.20 16.81 -7.78
CA ASP A 98 5.38 17.45 -8.35
C ASP A 98 5.10 17.98 -9.77
N TYR A 99 6.03 18.72 -10.32
CA TYR A 99 5.89 19.35 -11.62
C TYR A 99 7.13 19.16 -12.49
N ASP A 100 6.92 18.61 -13.67
CA ASP A 100 7.94 18.55 -14.68
C ASP A 100 7.89 19.80 -15.56
N ALA A 101 8.80 20.72 -15.32
CA ALA A 101 8.89 21.98 -16.05
C ALA A 101 9.21 21.79 -17.55
N ALA A 102 9.85 20.70 -17.94
CA ALA A 102 10.20 20.43 -19.34
C ALA A 102 8.99 20.01 -20.17
N THR A 103 8.07 19.26 -19.56
CA THR A 103 6.87 18.74 -20.24
C THR A 103 5.59 19.45 -19.85
N GLY A 104 5.61 20.25 -18.79
CA GLY A 104 4.43 20.89 -18.22
C GLY A 104 3.49 19.93 -17.45
N ARG A 105 3.94 18.70 -17.17
CA ARG A 105 3.12 17.65 -16.57
C ARG A 105 3.10 17.74 -15.04
N ALA A 106 1.95 17.45 -14.48
CA ALA A 106 1.84 17.12 -13.08
C ALA A 106 2.31 15.68 -12.84
N LEU A 107 3.14 15.47 -11.83
CA LEU A 107 3.74 14.17 -11.52
C LEU A 107 3.36 13.72 -10.12
N LEU A 108 3.09 12.44 -9.98
CA LEU A 108 2.97 11.78 -8.68
C LEU A 108 4.34 11.28 -8.22
N ASN A 109 4.94 11.99 -7.28
CA ASN A 109 6.24 11.62 -6.73
C ASN A 109 6.07 10.79 -5.46
N LEU A 110 6.39 9.51 -5.55
CA LEU A 110 6.27 8.56 -4.44
C LEU A 110 7.47 8.60 -3.48
N GLY A 111 8.62 9.09 -3.91
CA GLY A 111 9.87 8.92 -3.16
C GLY A 111 10.34 7.46 -3.08
N ASN A 112 11.58 7.26 -2.66
CA ASN A 112 12.20 5.92 -2.66
C ASN A 112 11.63 5.00 -1.58
N ASP A 113 11.44 5.53 -0.35
CA ASP A 113 10.95 4.74 0.77
C ASP A 113 9.49 4.32 0.58
N MET A 114 8.65 5.22 0.04
CA MET A 114 7.29 4.90 -0.33
C MET A 114 7.26 3.82 -1.41
N ARG A 115 8.09 3.93 -2.46
CA ARG A 115 8.20 2.89 -3.50
C ARG A 115 8.58 1.55 -2.90
N TYR A 116 9.57 1.54 -2.00
CA TYR A 116 9.98 0.33 -1.33
C TYR A 116 8.83 -0.32 -0.53
N VAL A 117 8.07 0.46 0.20
CA VAL A 117 6.89 -0.05 0.95
C VAL A 117 5.84 -0.60 -0.01
N LEU A 118 5.53 0.12 -1.08
CA LEU A 118 4.55 -0.30 -2.08
C LEU A 118 4.99 -1.55 -2.84
N ASP A 119 6.24 -1.66 -3.24
CA ASP A 119 6.79 -2.84 -3.91
C ASP A 119 6.79 -4.09 -3.00
N HIS A 120 6.66 -3.88 -1.69
CA HIS A 120 6.57 -4.94 -0.69
C HIS A 120 5.21 -4.96 0.04
N THR A 121 4.11 -4.74 -0.69
CA THR A 121 2.74 -4.71 -0.13
C THR A 121 2.40 -5.91 0.73
N VAL A 122 2.79 -7.10 0.29
CA VAL A 122 2.57 -8.35 1.02
C VAL A 122 3.16 -8.33 2.42
N LYS A 123 4.29 -7.63 2.59
CA LYS A 123 4.97 -7.52 3.88
C LYS A 123 4.42 -6.38 4.73
N TYR A 124 4.14 -5.21 4.14
CA TYR A 124 3.91 -3.98 4.89
C TYR A 124 2.46 -3.49 4.88
N ILE A 125 1.66 -3.89 3.90
CA ILE A 125 0.30 -3.37 3.70
C ILE A 125 -0.76 -4.44 3.93
N ARG A 126 -0.61 -5.62 3.31
CA ARG A 126 -1.61 -6.69 3.42
C ARG A 126 -1.92 -7.10 4.86
N PRO A 127 -0.94 -7.25 5.76
CA PRO A 127 -1.26 -7.59 7.14
C PRO A 127 -2.16 -6.56 7.83
N LEU A 128 -2.01 -5.27 7.50
CA LEU A 128 -2.87 -4.21 8.04
C LEU A 128 -4.30 -4.33 7.52
N GLN A 129 -4.45 -4.55 6.22
CA GLN A 129 -5.75 -4.74 5.57
C GLN A 129 -6.44 -6.01 6.05
N GLU A 130 -5.71 -7.11 6.22
CA GLU A 130 -6.21 -8.38 6.77
C GLU A 130 -6.72 -8.23 8.21
N HIS A 131 -6.23 -7.24 8.97
CA HIS A 131 -6.71 -6.90 10.29
C HIS A 131 -7.83 -5.83 10.30
N GLY A 132 -8.36 -5.49 9.14
CA GLY A 132 -9.49 -4.58 9.00
C GLY A 132 -9.14 -3.09 8.87
N SER A 133 -7.85 -2.74 8.77
CA SER A 133 -7.43 -1.35 8.52
C SER A 133 -7.58 -1.00 7.04
N LYS A 134 -7.99 0.24 6.76
CA LYS A 134 -7.93 0.83 5.42
C LYS A 134 -6.58 1.51 5.24
N VAL A 135 -5.85 1.14 4.19
CA VAL A 135 -4.53 1.71 3.90
C VAL A 135 -4.61 2.61 2.68
N CYS A 136 -4.37 3.89 2.90
CA CYS A 136 -4.45 4.95 1.91
C CYS A 136 -3.09 5.59 1.70
N ILE A 137 -2.87 6.20 0.54
CA ILE A 137 -1.76 7.13 0.34
C ILE A 137 -2.19 8.56 0.64
N SER A 138 -1.32 9.32 1.30
CA SER A 138 -1.56 10.72 1.59
C SER A 138 -0.89 11.58 0.52
N LEU A 139 -1.71 12.28 -0.27
CA LEU A 139 -1.27 13.18 -1.32
C LEU A 139 -1.01 14.55 -0.73
N GLU A 140 0.19 15.07 -0.92
CA GLU A 140 0.62 16.37 -0.45
C GLU A 140 0.86 17.31 -1.62
N GLY A 141 0.47 18.58 -1.49
CA GLY A 141 0.85 19.61 -2.43
C GLY A 141 2.37 19.83 -2.36
N GLY A 142 3.04 19.76 -3.49
CA GLY A 142 4.49 19.94 -3.55
C GLY A 142 4.90 21.41 -3.50
N GLY A 143 5.96 21.79 -2.92
CA GLY A 143 6.51 23.15 -2.93
C GLY A 143 7.09 23.62 -4.29
N SER A 144 6.75 22.93 -5.38
CA SER A 144 7.24 23.18 -6.75
C SER A 144 6.52 24.33 -7.48
N GLY A 145 5.61 25.06 -6.79
CA GLY A 145 4.78 26.09 -7.39
C GLY A 145 3.48 25.59 -8.01
N LEU A 146 3.30 24.29 -8.09
CA LEU A 146 2.05 23.63 -8.49
C LEU A 146 1.36 23.05 -7.26
N GLY A 147 0.09 23.36 -7.09
CA GLY A 147 -0.75 22.83 -6.03
C GLY A 147 -2.06 22.30 -6.58
N PHE A 148 -2.83 21.58 -5.79
CA PHE A 148 -4.11 21.00 -6.21
C PHE A 148 -5.11 22.05 -6.73
N CYS A 149 -4.98 23.32 -6.30
CA CYS A 149 -5.91 24.39 -6.68
C CYS A 149 -5.57 25.09 -8.01
N ASN A 150 -4.39 24.85 -8.59
CA ASN A 150 -3.95 25.55 -9.80
C ASN A 150 -3.53 24.61 -10.94
N LEU A 151 -4.01 23.38 -10.90
CA LEU A 151 -3.88 22.43 -12.01
C LEU A 151 -4.82 22.81 -13.16
N THR A 152 -4.36 22.64 -14.39
CA THR A 152 -5.23 22.65 -15.56
C THR A 152 -6.02 21.34 -15.65
N ASP A 153 -7.09 21.33 -16.45
CA ASP A 153 -7.92 20.12 -16.64
C ASP A 153 -7.10 18.93 -17.17
N GLU A 154 -6.13 19.19 -18.05
CA GLU A 154 -5.22 18.17 -18.57
C GLU A 154 -4.29 17.62 -17.47
N GLN A 155 -3.76 18.51 -16.64
CA GLN A 155 -2.91 18.11 -15.51
C GLN A 155 -3.70 17.34 -14.46
N ILE A 156 -4.95 17.71 -14.21
CA ILE A 156 -5.85 16.95 -13.32
C ILE A 156 -6.07 15.55 -13.88
N ALA A 157 -6.43 15.44 -15.16
CA ALA A 157 -6.69 14.13 -15.78
C ALA A 157 -5.46 13.21 -15.72
N ASP A 158 -4.27 13.74 -16.05
CA ASP A 158 -3.01 13.02 -16.01
C ASP A 158 -2.64 12.60 -14.56
N PHE A 159 -2.76 13.52 -13.62
CA PHE A 159 -2.46 13.23 -12.22
C PHE A 159 -3.42 12.19 -11.61
N VAL A 160 -4.71 12.31 -11.88
CA VAL A 160 -5.73 11.34 -11.45
C VAL A 160 -5.43 9.95 -12.03
N ALA A 161 -5.02 9.87 -13.31
CA ALA A 161 -4.64 8.60 -13.91
C ALA A 161 -3.43 7.96 -13.20
N GLN A 162 -2.43 8.74 -12.81
CA GLN A 162 -1.26 8.26 -12.06
C GLN A 162 -1.66 7.77 -10.65
N VAL A 163 -2.49 8.53 -9.94
CA VAL A 163 -2.99 8.15 -8.60
C VAL A 163 -3.80 6.86 -8.69
N LYS A 164 -4.71 6.77 -9.67
CA LYS A 164 -5.53 5.58 -9.89
C LYS A 164 -4.66 4.36 -10.17
N ALA A 165 -3.65 4.49 -11.02
CA ALA A 165 -2.72 3.40 -11.32
C ALA A 165 -1.98 2.91 -10.07
N VAL A 166 -1.57 3.80 -9.17
CA VAL A 166 -0.95 3.41 -7.89
C VAL A 166 -1.93 2.65 -7.02
N ILE A 167 -3.16 3.14 -6.85
CA ILE A 167 -4.18 2.48 -6.04
C ILE A 167 -4.50 1.09 -6.57
N GLU A 168 -4.71 0.96 -7.87
CA GLU A 168 -5.05 -0.31 -8.51
C GLU A 168 -3.89 -1.30 -8.50
N ASN A 169 -2.66 -0.85 -8.83
CA ASN A 169 -1.49 -1.74 -8.89
C ASN A 169 -1.09 -2.29 -7.53
N TYR A 170 -1.26 -1.51 -6.48
CA TYR A 170 -0.88 -1.90 -5.12
C TYR A 170 -2.09 -2.29 -4.26
N GLU A 171 -3.30 -2.30 -4.84
CA GLU A 171 -4.56 -2.65 -4.17
C GLU A 171 -4.74 -1.90 -2.85
N LEU A 172 -4.59 -0.59 -2.90
CA LEU A 172 -4.80 0.29 -1.76
C LEU A 172 -6.28 0.65 -1.61
N ASP A 173 -6.68 1.07 -0.42
CA ASP A 173 -8.08 1.35 -0.11
C ASP A 173 -8.51 2.77 -0.50
N GLY A 174 -7.58 3.67 -0.78
CA GLY A 174 -7.94 5.03 -1.17
C GLY A 174 -6.83 6.06 -1.03
N ILE A 175 -7.26 7.31 -0.95
CA ILE A 175 -6.39 8.48 -0.83
C ILE A 175 -6.81 9.35 0.36
N ASN A 176 -5.85 10.07 0.88
CA ASN A 176 -6.05 11.23 1.74
C ASN A 176 -5.44 12.46 1.04
N LEU A 177 -6.12 13.58 1.08
CA LEU A 177 -5.61 14.86 0.59
C LEU A 177 -5.15 15.70 1.78
N TRP A 178 -3.93 16.20 1.69
CA TRP A 178 -3.32 17.02 2.72
C TRP A 178 -3.04 18.44 2.21
#